data_373b7baa0715d304cae400c46a24f86d
#
_entry.id   373b7baa0715d304cae400c46a24f86d
#
_cell.length_a   1.000
_cell.length_b   1.000
_cell.length_c   1.000
_cell.angle_alpha   90.00
_cell.angle_beta   90.00
_cell.angle_gamma   90.00
#
_symmetry.space_group_name_H-M   'P 1'
#
loop_
_entity.id
_entity.type
_entity.pdbx_description
1 polymer ?
#
loop_
_entity_poly.entity_id
_entity_poly.type
_entity_poly.pdbx_seq_one_letter_code
_entity_poly.pdbx_strand_id
1 'polypeptide(L)' 'MDKNRKVIKTGNSLALTIPNKIIKSFDIKEGDLAQYKISSSKTSITYTFSGHPRQLSLG' A
#
# COMPACT_ATOMS: atom_id res chain seq x y z
N MET A 1 17.40 7.59 8.93
CA MET A 1 16.15 6.85 8.78
C MET A 1 16.18 5.98 7.53
N ASP A 2 15.77 4.77 7.68
CA ASP A 2 15.83 3.81 6.59
C ASP A 2 14.72 4.05 5.57
N LYS A 3 15.09 4.25 4.33
CA LYS A 3 14.13 4.50 3.26
C LYS A 3 13.94 3.29 2.35
N ASN A 4 14.59 2.20 2.68
CA ASN A 4 14.52 0.99 1.86
C ASN A 4 13.71 -0.08 2.57
N ARG A 5 13.02 -0.87 1.78
CA ARG A 5 12.30 -2.03 2.28
C ARG A 5 12.65 -3.22 1.44
N LYS A 6 12.82 -4.35 2.07
CA LYS A 6 13.06 -5.58 1.36
C LYS A 6 11.79 -6.08 0.73
N VAL A 7 11.92 -6.58 -0.48
CA VAL A 7 10.83 -7.29 -1.11
C VAL A 7 10.76 -8.67 -0.47
N ILE A 8 9.60 -9.05 0.00
CA ILE A 8 9.41 -10.34 0.66
C ILE A 8 8.44 -11.20 -0.13
N LYS A 9 8.54 -12.51 0.08
CA LYS A 9 7.67 -13.45 -0.60
C LYS A 9 6.44 -13.73 0.26
N THR A 10 5.27 -13.76 -0.39
CA THR A 10 4.03 -14.08 0.28
C THR A 10 3.20 -14.96 -0.64
N GLY A 11 3.08 -16.24 -0.29
CA GLY A 11 2.43 -17.20 -1.17
C GLY A 11 3.15 -17.26 -2.50
N ASN A 12 2.45 -17.02 -3.59
CA ASN A 12 3.02 -16.98 -4.94
C ASN A 12 3.35 -15.58 -5.40
N SER A 13 3.31 -14.62 -4.50
CA SER A 13 3.49 -13.24 -4.88
C SER A 13 4.63 -12.61 -4.09
N LEU A 14 4.88 -11.33 -4.35
CA LEU A 14 5.88 -10.55 -3.62
C LEU A 14 5.17 -9.40 -2.94
N ALA A 15 5.75 -8.92 -1.85
CA ALA A 15 5.14 -7.84 -1.10
C ALA A 15 6.19 -6.92 -0.50
N LEU A 16 5.76 -5.72 -0.18
CA LEU A 16 6.55 -4.74 0.56
C LEU A 16 5.74 -4.34 1.79
N THR A 17 6.41 -4.19 2.92
CA THR A 17 5.73 -3.71 4.11
C THR A 17 5.66 -2.20 4.08
N ILE A 18 4.59 -1.68 4.64
CA ILE A 18 4.41 -0.24 4.76
C ILE A 18 4.94 0.19 6.12
N PRO A 19 5.81 1.20 6.19
CA PRO A 19 6.33 1.66 7.48
C PRO A 19 5.23 2.10 8.42
N ASN A 20 5.37 1.81 9.70
CA ASN A 20 4.38 2.16 10.70
C ASN A 20 4.05 3.65 10.70
N LYS A 21 5.05 4.47 10.45
CA LYS A 21 4.86 5.91 10.42
C LYS A 21 3.85 6.29 9.33
N ILE A 22 3.94 5.65 8.18
CA ILE A 22 3.02 5.90 7.07
C ILE A 22 1.64 5.35 7.38
N ILE A 23 1.58 4.15 7.97
CA ILE A 23 0.31 3.56 8.35
C ILE A 23 -0.48 4.48 9.26
N LYS A 24 0.19 5.07 10.25
CA LYS A 24 -0.45 5.97 11.18
C LYS A 24 -0.82 7.29 10.53
N SER A 25 0.07 7.80 9.70
CA SER A 25 -0.14 9.09 9.05
C SER A 25 -1.33 9.05 8.09
N PHE A 26 -1.48 7.96 7.36
CA PHE A 26 -2.55 7.80 6.38
C PHE A 26 -3.76 7.07 6.96
N ASP A 27 -3.67 6.61 8.20
CA ASP A 27 -4.73 5.84 8.84
C ASP A 27 -5.11 4.61 8.01
N ILE A 28 -4.09 3.88 7.59
CA ILE A 28 -4.27 2.67 6.77
C ILE A 28 -4.65 1.51 7.67
N LYS A 29 -5.64 0.74 7.25
CA LYS A 29 -6.10 -0.41 8.01
C LYS A 29 -6.21 -1.62 7.11
N GLU A 30 -6.12 -2.77 7.73
CA GLU A 30 -6.31 -4.02 7.02
C GLU A 30 -7.65 -4.01 6.31
N GLY A 31 -7.65 -4.44 5.06
CA GLY A 31 -8.88 -4.45 4.27
C GLY A 31 -9.10 -3.20 3.45
N ASP A 32 -8.31 -2.17 3.67
CA ASP A 32 -8.42 -0.96 2.86
C ASP A 32 -8.07 -1.25 1.42
N LEU A 33 -8.65 -0.49 0.53
CA LEU A 33 -8.36 -0.61 -0.89
C LEU A 33 -7.33 0.42 -1.31
N ALA A 34 -6.52 0.03 -2.29
CA ALA A 34 -5.52 0.91 -2.85
C ALA A 34 -5.52 0.75 -4.35
N GLN A 35 -5.31 1.84 -5.05
CA GLN A 35 -5.12 1.82 -6.50
C GLN A 35 -3.63 1.95 -6.77
N TYR A 36 -3.20 1.46 -7.92
CA TYR A 36 -1.81 1.58 -8.26
C TYR A 36 -1.61 2.02 -9.69
N LYS A 37 -0.49 2.65 -9.92
CA LYS A 37 -0.02 3.04 -11.24
C LYS A 37 1.36 2.48 -11.45
N ILE A 38 1.61 2.01 -12.65
CA ILE A 38 2.90 1.45 -13.02
C ILE A 38 3.60 2.36 -14.00
N SER A 39 4.87 2.63 -13.75
CA SER A 39 5.72 3.33 -14.70
C SER A 39 6.82 2.38 -15.12
N SER A 40 6.74 1.86 -16.33
CA SER A 40 7.74 0.91 -16.84
C SER A 40 9.09 1.56 -17.01
N SER A 41 9.12 2.79 -17.50
CA SER A 41 10.37 3.48 -17.76
C SER A 41 11.15 3.78 -16.50
N LYS A 42 10.44 3.95 -15.37
CA LYS A 42 11.08 4.24 -14.09
C LYS A 42 11.16 3.02 -13.20
N THR A 43 10.59 1.92 -13.63
CA THR A 43 10.54 0.69 -12.84
C THR A 43 9.93 0.99 -11.46
N SER A 44 8.79 1.66 -11.46
CA SER A 44 8.18 2.10 -10.21
C SER A 44 6.69 1.80 -10.19
N ILE A 45 6.17 1.65 -8.98
CA ILE A 45 4.75 1.44 -8.73
C ILE A 45 4.33 2.44 -7.66
N THR A 46 3.25 3.17 -7.94
CA THR A 46 2.70 4.13 -6.99
C THR A 46 1.36 3.64 -6.50
N TYR A 47 1.18 3.59 -5.19
CA TYR A 47 -0.09 3.19 -4.58
C TYR A 47 -0.76 4.39 -3.95
N THR A 48 -2.07 4.49 -4.16
CA THR A 48 -2.88 5.55 -3.57
C THR A 48 -3.95 4.90 -2.71
N PHE A 49 -4.06 5.33 -1.46
CA PHE A 49 -5.00 4.77 -0.49
C PHE A 49 -6.20 5.69 -0.42
N SER A 50 -7.37 5.19 -0.79
CA SER A 50 -8.57 6.03 -0.95
C SER A 50 -9.56 5.87 0.19
N GLY A 51 -9.14 5.26 1.30
CA GLY A 51 -10.01 5.15 2.47
C GLY A 51 -10.53 3.74 2.68
N HIS A 52 -11.52 3.64 3.56
CA HIS A 52 -11.99 2.34 4.02
C HIS A 52 -13.23 1.91 3.26
N PRO A 53 -13.18 0.71 2.64
CA PRO A 53 -14.32 0.23 1.86
C PRO A 53 -15.62 0.20 2.63
N ARG A 54 -15.58 -0.15 3.90
CA ARG A 54 -16.79 -0.28 4.70
C ARG A 54 -17.54 1.03 4.87
N GLN A 55 -16.87 2.14 4.64
CA GLN A 55 -17.52 3.44 4.72
C GLN A 55 -18.51 3.63 3.58
N LEU A 56 -18.22 2.98 2.48
CA LEU A 56 -19.09 3.08 1.32
C LEU A 56 -20.39 2.32 1.52
N SER A 57 -20.33 1.25 2.26
CA SER A 57 -21.49 0.41 2.46
C SER A 57 -22.51 1.03 3.38
N LEU A 58 -22.14 2.03 4.12
CA LEU A 58 -23.04 2.71 5.02
C LEU A 58 -23.84 3.80 4.32
N GLY A 59 -23.38 4.17 3.17
CA GLY A 59 -23.99 5.26 2.43
C GLY A 59 -25.39 4.98 2.02
#